data_8973710deb9868489e22565f844239c3
#
_entry.id   8973710deb9868489e22565f844239c3
#
_cell.length_a   1.000
_cell.length_b   1.000
_cell.length_c   1.000
_cell.angle_alpha   90.00
_cell.angle_beta   90.00
_cell.angle_gamma   90.00
#
_symmetry.space_group_name_H-M   'P 1'
#
loop_
_entity.id
_entity.type
_entity.pdbx_description
1 polymer ?
#
loop_
_entity_poly.entity_id
_entity_poly.type
_entity_poly.pdbx_seq_one_letter_code
_entity_poly.pdbx_strand_id
1 'polypeptide(L)'
;MRKLLNNKIPNNLKDHHMPDNFDISLKSYGGGGSQKSLNPNPKKLKKQSMNGFEKQYENIIDYIVRITYTIWEKKNIGYIYDTYSKDCSVWDEFGLQYGSEKIVSDTVHTNNAFPNIRLFADEVIWAGDDRSSFHTSHRTIITGTNTGFSKFSPPTGKSVRLFCIANCVAKNNEIYYENVVYDTAGLIKQLGLDLNEVAKKISKEGVVGPFSPSFKNSKPIRDIKRLKLISYPIPNKIVNVREFVHSAYDTIWNRRNFAAIDDIYANDIEFEGSTSRKFKGINKLKQFIISMIACFPDLTL
;
A
#
# COMPACT_ATOMS: atom_id res chain seq x y z
N MET A 1 21.90 4.06 19.43
CA MET A 1 20.59 3.54 18.98
C MET A 1 19.41 3.74 19.97
N ARG A 2 19.61 3.74 21.28
CA ARG A 2 18.52 3.96 22.26
C ARG A 2 18.04 5.42 22.45
N LYS A 3 18.68 6.42 21.87
CA LYS A 3 18.31 7.86 22.01
C LYS A 3 17.30 8.39 21.00
N LEU A 4 16.94 7.60 19.96
CA LEU A 4 15.91 7.95 18.98
C LEU A 4 14.49 7.57 19.42
N LEU A 5 14.35 6.95 20.58
CA LEU A 5 13.07 6.49 21.14
C LEU A 5 12.27 7.57 21.88
N ASN A 6 12.68 8.81 21.85
CA ASN A 6 11.82 9.91 22.28
C ASN A 6 10.79 10.21 21.20
N ASN A 7 9.71 9.52 21.27
CA ASN A 7 8.33 9.69 20.78
C ASN A 7 7.93 10.98 20.02
N LYS A 8 8.85 11.70 19.40
CA LYS A 8 8.50 12.79 18.50
C LYS A 8 8.31 12.22 17.12
N ILE A 9 7.06 12.19 16.69
CA ILE A 9 6.72 11.96 15.29
C ILE A 9 7.58 12.91 14.45
N PRO A 10 8.40 12.41 13.51
CA PRO A 10 9.18 13.26 12.61
C PRO A 10 8.29 14.30 11.94
N ASN A 11 8.79 15.52 11.74
CA ASN A 11 7.99 16.61 11.19
C ASN A 11 7.40 16.26 9.81
N ASN A 12 8.14 15.51 8.98
CA ASN A 12 7.67 15.03 7.69
C ASN A 12 6.46 14.08 7.80
N LEU A 13 6.25 13.39 8.93
CA LEU A 13 5.07 12.54 9.13
C LEU A 13 3.81 13.35 9.45
N LYS A 14 3.94 14.61 9.84
CA LYS A 14 2.78 15.50 10.07
C LYS A 14 2.17 15.99 8.77
N ASP A 15 2.96 16.06 7.71
CA ASP A 15 2.55 16.61 6.41
C ASP A 15 1.89 15.56 5.50
N HIS A 16 1.82 14.30 5.93
CA HIS A 16 1.18 13.24 5.15
C HIS A 16 -0.34 13.17 5.31
N HIS A 17 -0.90 13.96 6.21
CA HIS A 17 -2.35 14.05 6.34
C HIS A 17 -2.95 14.72 5.10
N MET A 18 -3.95 14.06 4.54
CA MET A 18 -4.72 14.62 3.43
C MET A 18 -5.33 15.97 3.86
N PRO A 19 -5.17 17.03 3.07
CA PRO A 19 -5.85 18.30 3.33
C PRO A 19 -7.37 18.12 3.40
N ASP A 20 -8.05 18.90 4.24
CA ASP A 20 -9.51 18.77 4.44
C ASP A 20 -10.34 19.01 3.16
N ASN A 21 -9.82 19.82 2.23
CA ASN A 21 -10.40 20.15 0.93
C ASN A 21 -9.78 19.37 -0.23
N PHE A 22 -9.35 18.18 0.03
CA PHE A 22 -8.75 17.30 -0.95
C PHE A 22 -9.81 16.74 -1.91
N ASP A 23 -9.63 16.94 -3.21
CA ASP A 23 -10.48 16.37 -4.23
C ASP A 23 -9.79 15.20 -4.93
N ILE A 24 -10.43 14.03 -4.90
CA ILE A 24 -9.92 12.81 -5.51
C ILE A 24 -10.38 12.75 -6.96
N SER A 25 -9.47 13.02 -7.87
CA SER A 25 -9.69 12.75 -9.29
C SER A 25 -9.44 11.28 -9.59
N LEU A 26 -10.51 10.50 -9.70
CA LEU A 26 -10.45 9.09 -10.07
C LEU A 26 -10.12 8.95 -11.55
N LYS A 27 -8.86 8.83 -11.87
CA LYS A 27 -8.40 8.43 -13.20
C LYS A 27 -7.47 7.24 -13.03
N SER A 28 -7.99 6.07 -13.35
CA SER A 28 -7.17 4.85 -13.35
C SER A 28 -6.18 4.87 -14.50
N TYR A 29 -4.99 4.35 -14.26
CA TYR A 29 -4.00 4.09 -15.27
C TYR A 29 -4.27 2.74 -15.92
N GLY A 30 -4.78 2.75 -17.12
CA GLY A 30 -4.73 1.62 -18.05
C GLY A 30 -5.48 0.34 -17.72
N GLY A 31 -6.28 0.29 -16.69
CA GLY A 31 -7.23 -0.81 -16.40
C GLY A 31 -6.74 -2.22 -16.73
N GLY A 32 -6.40 -2.97 -15.71
CA GLY A 32 -6.35 -4.40 -15.81
C GLY A 32 -5.01 -5.02 -16.15
N GLY A 33 -4.03 -4.87 -15.27
CA GLY A 33 -2.93 -5.81 -15.04
C GLY A 33 -2.27 -6.46 -16.24
N SER A 34 -2.29 -5.81 -17.39
CA SER A 34 -1.75 -6.38 -18.60
C SER A 34 -0.31 -5.92 -18.80
N GLN A 35 0.46 -6.73 -19.53
CA GLN A 35 1.80 -6.34 -19.99
C GLN A 35 1.84 -4.99 -20.73
N LYS A 36 0.69 -4.47 -21.18
CA LYS A 36 0.57 -3.13 -21.76
C LYS A 36 0.88 -2.02 -20.77
N SER A 37 0.69 -2.24 -19.47
CA SER A 37 1.08 -1.30 -18.42
C SER A 37 2.59 -1.26 -18.18
N LEU A 38 3.35 -2.21 -18.73
CA LEU A 38 4.82 -2.20 -18.71
C LEU A 38 5.44 -1.15 -19.60
N ASN A 39 4.69 -0.54 -20.49
CA ASN A 39 5.22 0.55 -21.27
C ASN A 39 5.35 1.78 -20.36
N PRO A 40 6.56 2.19 -19.97
CA PRO A 40 6.76 3.34 -19.09
C PRO A 40 6.45 4.68 -19.75
N ASN A 41 5.77 4.67 -20.89
CA ASN A 41 5.40 5.87 -21.63
C ASN A 41 3.87 5.93 -21.82
N PRO A 42 3.14 6.48 -20.86
CA PRO A 42 1.70 6.63 -20.91
C PRO A 42 1.28 7.78 -21.86
N LYS A 43 1.57 7.67 -23.14
CA LYS A 43 1.28 8.70 -24.18
C LYS A 43 -0.17 9.17 -24.24
N LYS A 44 -1.09 8.50 -23.55
CA LYS A 44 -2.53 8.82 -23.55
C LYS A 44 -2.98 9.67 -22.37
N LEU A 45 -2.11 9.92 -21.40
CA LEU A 45 -2.48 10.72 -20.23
C LEU A 45 -2.31 12.21 -20.51
N LYS A 46 -3.23 12.98 -19.96
CA LYS A 46 -3.14 14.45 -20.08
C LYS A 46 -1.89 14.94 -19.33
N LYS A 47 -1.22 15.92 -19.91
CA LYS A 47 -0.17 16.66 -19.23
C LYS A 47 -0.72 17.34 -17.99
N GLN A 48 0.10 17.36 -16.95
CA GLN A 48 -0.16 18.08 -15.72
C GLN A 48 0.92 19.14 -15.51
N SER A 49 0.62 20.12 -14.68
CA SER A 49 1.68 20.95 -14.13
C SER A 49 2.54 20.11 -13.20
N MET A 50 3.83 20.07 -13.44
CA MET A 50 4.84 19.27 -12.73
C MET A 50 6.00 20.17 -12.28
N ASN A 51 5.68 21.38 -11.74
CA ASN A 51 6.72 22.27 -11.23
C ASN A 51 7.48 21.59 -10.07
N GLY A 52 8.79 21.73 -10.11
CA GLY A 52 9.66 21.05 -9.13
C GLY A 52 10.04 19.62 -9.48
N PHE A 53 9.39 19.00 -10.46
CA PHE A 53 9.76 17.67 -10.96
C PHE A 53 10.70 17.76 -12.16
N GLU A 54 11.43 16.69 -12.43
CA GLU A 54 12.25 16.59 -13.62
C GLU A 54 11.41 16.78 -14.90
N LYS A 55 11.95 17.53 -15.86
CA LYS A 55 11.25 17.92 -17.09
C LYS A 55 10.79 16.76 -17.98
N GLN A 56 11.35 15.57 -17.74
CA GLN A 56 10.99 14.37 -18.49
C GLN A 56 9.61 13.80 -18.13
N TYR A 57 9.03 14.20 -16.99
CA TYR A 57 7.76 13.70 -16.52
C TYR A 57 6.62 14.61 -16.92
N GLU A 58 5.64 14.04 -17.63
CA GLU A 58 4.50 14.80 -18.15
C GLU A 58 3.32 14.88 -17.15
N ASN A 59 3.28 13.99 -16.19
CA ASN A 59 2.25 13.91 -15.15
C ASN A 59 2.70 12.98 -14.01
N ILE A 60 1.95 12.98 -12.92
CA ILE A 60 2.30 12.21 -11.73
C ILE A 60 2.30 10.69 -11.96
N ILE A 61 1.45 10.19 -12.86
CA ILE A 61 1.43 8.76 -13.17
C ILE A 61 2.70 8.37 -13.92
N ASP A 62 3.10 9.19 -14.92
CA ASP A 62 4.36 9.02 -15.66
C ASP A 62 5.55 9.01 -14.70
N TYR A 63 5.58 9.95 -13.73
CA TYR A 63 6.60 10.01 -12.71
C TYR A 63 6.67 8.69 -11.91
N ILE A 64 5.59 8.29 -11.24
CA ILE A 64 5.55 7.10 -10.37
C ILE A 64 5.92 5.82 -11.13
N VAL A 65 5.38 5.64 -12.34
CA VAL A 65 5.65 4.42 -13.14
C VAL A 65 7.10 4.35 -13.59
N ARG A 66 7.66 5.49 -14.04
CA ARG A 66 9.02 5.49 -14.60
C ARG A 66 10.11 5.50 -13.56
N ILE A 67 9.92 6.15 -12.39
CA ILE A 67 10.90 6.01 -11.29
C ILE A 67 10.94 4.57 -10.80
N THR A 68 9.77 3.94 -10.61
CA THR A 68 9.69 2.53 -10.20
C THR A 68 10.41 1.62 -11.20
N TYR A 69 10.16 1.78 -12.49
CA TYR A 69 10.85 1.02 -13.54
C TYR A 69 12.36 1.25 -13.53
N THR A 70 12.80 2.50 -13.39
CA THR A 70 14.22 2.87 -13.42
C THR A 70 14.95 2.27 -12.22
N ILE A 71 14.38 2.37 -11.02
CA ILE A 71 14.98 1.85 -9.80
C ILE A 71 15.03 0.31 -9.82
N TRP A 72 13.88 -0.31 -10.07
CA TRP A 72 13.72 -1.74 -9.86
C TRP A 72 14.12 -2.61 -11.04
N GLU A 73 13.76 -2.24 -12.28
CA GLU A 73 14.01 -3.07 -13.46
C GLU A 73 15.30 -2.69 -14.18
N LYS A 74 15.57 -1.39 -14.33
CA LYS A 74 16.87 -0.92 -14.86
C LYS A 74 18.00 -0.99 -13.84
N LYS A 75 17.70 -1.30 -12.58
CA LYS A 75 18.70 -1.44 -11.50
C LYS A 75 19.46 -0.13 -11.18
N ASN A 76 18.92 1.02 -11.58
CA ASN A 76 19.45 2.30 -11.14
C ASN A 76 18.94 2.62 -9.74
N ILE A 77 19.37 1.83 -8.75
CA ILE A 77 18.88 1.94 -7.37
C ILE A 77 19.27 3.29 -6.76
N GLY A 78 20.41 3.83 -7.15
CA GLY A 78 20.87 5.15 -6.72
C GLY A 78 19.92 6.30 -7.07
N TYR A 79 19.02 6.11 -8.04
CA TYR A 79 17.98 7.09 -8.38
C TYR A 79 16.98 7.32 -7.24
N ILE A 80 17.00 6.48 -6.21
CA ILE A 80 16.28 6.72 -4.96
C ILE A 80 16.75 8.04 -4.30
N TYR A 81 18.04 8.37 -4.38
CA TYR A 81 18.56 9.62 -3.80
C TYR A 81 18.02 10.88 -4.49
N ASP A 82 17.57 10.77 -5.76
CA ASP A 82 17.02 11.87 -6.53
C ASP A 82 15.49 11.94 -6.47
N THR A 83 14.84 10.86 -6.01
CA THR A 83 13.37 10.70 -6.06
C THR A 83 12.70 10.38 -4.74
N TYR A 84 13.48 10.20 -3.68
CA TYR A 84 12.99 10.08 -2.31
C TYR A 84 13.68 11.10 -1.43
N SER A 85 12.95 11.77 -0.57
CA SER A 85 13.57 12.72 0.34
C SER A 85 14.52 12.01 1.31
N LYS A 86 15.56 12.70 1.72
CA LYS A 86 16.54 12.17 2.66
C LYS A 86 15.88 11.60 3.93
N ASP A 87 14.81 12.25 4.39
CA ASP A 87 14.08 11.91 5.60
C ASP A 87 12.76 11.21 5.30
N CYS A 88 12.64 10.53 4.15
CA CYS A 88 11.41 9.85 3.76
C CYS A 88 11.02 8.77 4.77
N SER A 89 9.73 8.57 4.90
CA SER A 89 9.14 7.57 5.78
C SER A 89 8.37 6.57 4.95
N VAL A 90 8.82 5.33 4.95
CA VAL A 90 8.15 4.21 4.27
C VAL A 90 7.64 3.24 5.32
N TRP A 91 6.33 3.02 5.34
CA TRP A 91 5.69 2.06 6.22
C TRP A 91 5.34 0.79 5.45
N ASP A 92 5.76 -0.32 5.96
CA ASP A 92 5.38 -1.65 5.49
C ASP A 92 4.90 -2.53 6.67
N GLU A 93 4.66 -3.81 6.44
CA GLU A 93 4.24 -4.77 7.46
C GLU A 93 5.30 -5.01 8.56
N PHE A 94 6.54 -4.58 8.35
CA PHE A 94 7.63 -4.68 9.32
C PHE A 94 7.83 -3.37 10.12
N GLY A 95 7.03 -2.36 9.84
CA GLY A 95 7.06 -1.06 10.51
C GLY A 95 7.67 0.04 9.67
N LEU A 96 8.22 1.07 10.33
CA LEU A 96 8.79 2.24 9.67
C LEU A 96 10.21 1.99 9.16
N GLN A 97 10.40 2.15 7.87
CA GLN A 97 11.69 2.31 7.22
C GLN A 97 11.95 3.81 7.05
N TYR A 98 12.96 4.33 7.71
CA TYR A 98 13.23 5.76 7.75
C TYR A 98 14.51 6.13 7.02
N GLY A 99 14.40 7.11 6.12
CA GLY A 99 15.49 7.70 5.36
C GLY A 99 15.82 6.94 4.07
N SER A 100 16.27 7.70 3.06
CA SER A 100 16.59 7.18 1.73
C SER A 100 17.67 6.08 1.76
N GLU A 101 18.65 6.16 2.67
CA GLU A 101 19.68 5.12 2.84
C GLU A 101 19.09 3.75 3.20
N LYS A 102 18.08 3.73 4.07
CA LYS A 102 17.41 2.48 4.44
C LYS A 102 16.67 1.89 3.24
N ILE A 103 16.00 2.74 2.45
CA ILE A 103 15.27 2.31 1.27
C ILE A 103 16.21 1.78 0.19
N VAL A 104 17.34 2.45 -0.03
CA VAL A 104 18.39 1.95 -0.94
C VAL A 104 18.88 0.57 -0.51
N SER A 105 19.20 0.42 0.77
CA SER A 105 19.65 -0.88 1.33
C SER A 105 18.61 -1.97 1.10
N ASP A 106 17.34 -1.73 1.43
CA ASP A 106 16.26 -2.72 1.28
C ASP A 106 16.00 -3.06 -0.20
N THR A 107 16.09 -2.06 -1.08
CA THR A 107 15.97 -2.24 -2.52
C THR A 107 17.11 -3.10 -3.08
N VAL A 108 18.34 -2.88 -2.63
CA VAL A 108 19.52 -3.71 -2.99
C VAL A 108 19.29 -5.16 -2.55
N HIS A 109 18.90 -5.38 -1.30
CA HIS A 109 18.63 -6.73 -0.78
C HIS A 109 17.52 -7.44 -1.56
N THR A 110 16.44 -6.74 -1.88
CA THR A 110 15.33 -7.32 -2.65
C THR A 110 15.77 -7.65 -4.08
N ASN A 111 16.55 -6.79 -4.72
CA ASN A 111 17.10 -7.04 -6.06
C ASN A 111 18.11 -8.20 -6.05
N ASN A 112 18.87 -8.38 -4.97
CA ASN A 112 19.73 -9.54 -4.81
C ASN A 112 18.91 -10.83 -4.66
N ALA A 113 17.82 -10.79 -3.89
CA ALA A 113 16.94 -11.94 -3.70
C ALA A 113 16.20 -12.34 -4.98
N PHE A 114 15.81 -11.35 -5.80
CA PHE A 114 15.05 -11.50 -7.04
C PHE A 114 15.71 -10.69 -8.17
N PRO A 115 16.83 -11.15 -8.76
CA PRO A 115 17.58 -10.36 -9.74
C PRO A 115 16.78 -10.00 -11.00
N ASN A 116 15.80 -10.83 -11.36
CA ASN A 116 14.89 -10.64 -12.50
C ASN A 116 13.54 -10.03 -12.10
N ILE A 117 13.49 -9.31 -10.98
CA ILE A 117 12.26 -8.66 -10.50
C ILE A 117 11.71 -7.70 -11.56
N ARG A 118 10.38 -7.75 -11.73
CA ARG A 118 9.62 -6.83 -12.60
C ARG A 118 8.38 -6.34 -11.87
N LEU A 119 8.09 -5.07 -12.07
CA LEU A 119 6.98 -4.38 -11.42
C LEU A 119 6.05 -3.79 -12.49
N PHE A 120 4.83 -4.28 -12.51
CA PHE A 120 3.82 -3.89 -13.48
C PHE A 120 2.81 -2.97 -12.81
N ALA A 121 2.71 -1.74 -13.26
CA ALA A 121 1.67 -0.82 -12.82
C ALA A 121 0.32 -1.35 -13.31
N ASP A 122 -0.49 -1.87 -12.41
CA ASP A 122 -1.82 -2.40 -12.70
C ASP A 122 -2.85 -1.28 -12.69
N GLU A 123 -2.89 -0.50 -11.62
CA GLU A 123 -3.76 0.66 -11.50
C GLU A 123 -3.07 1.75 -10.69
N VAL A 124 -3.22 2.99 -11.13
CA VAL A 124 -2.75 4.17 -10.39
C VAL A 124 -3.91 5.14 -10.21
N ILE A 125 -4.24 5.42 -8.98
CA ILE A 125 -5.19 6.46 -8.57
C ILE A 125 -4.36 7.61 -8.01
N TRP A 126 -4.72 8.83 -8.32
CA TRP A 126 -3.96 10.00 -7.85
C TRP A 126 -4.88 11.17 -7.51
N ALA A 127 -4.34 12.08 -6.72
CA ALA A 127 -4.97 13.34 -6.36
C ALA A 127 -3.92 14.39 -6.04
N GLY A 128 -4.34 15.63 -5.85
CA GLY A 128 -3.44 16.74 -5.54
C GLY A 128 -2.82 17.39 -6.78
N ASP A 129 -1.80 18.18 -6.55
CA ASP A 129 -1.09 18.94 -7.57
C ASP A 129 0.35 19.24 -7.14
N ASP A 130 1.12 19.90 -8.01
CA ASP A 130 2.52 20.28 -7.77
C ASP A 130 2.71 21.43 -6.75
N ARG A 131 1.64 22.12 -6.35
CA ARG A 131 1.69 23.20 -5.35
C ARG A 131 1.57 22.66 -3.95
N SER A 132 0.57 21.80 -3.72
CA SER A 132 0.34 21.16 -2.42
C SER A 132 1.21 19.93 -2.25
N SER A 133 0.92 18.89 -2.95
CA SER A 133 1.65 17.64 -3.18
C SER A 133 0.76 16.72 -4.00
N PHE A 134 1.36 15.76 -4.67
CA PHE A 134 0.64 14.66 -5.28
C PHE A 134 0.51 13.51 -4.30
N HIS A 135 -0.68 12.94 -4.23
CA HIS A 135 -0.95 11.69 -3.54
C HIS A 135 -1.26 10.62 -4.58
N THR A 136 -0.60 9.49 -4.49
CA THR A 136 -0.86 8.35 -5.37
C THR A 136 -1.20 7.12 -4.57
N SER A 137 -2.12 6.32 -5.09
CA SER A 137 -2.34 4.95 -4.64
C SER A 137 -2.21 4.05 -5.85
N HIS A 138 -1.25 3.17 -5.85
CA HIS A 138 -1.02 2.33 -7.01
C HIS A 138 -0.93 0.85 -6.63
N ARG A 139 -1.67 0.05 -7.36
CA ARG A 139 -1.57 -1.39 -7.33
C ARG A 139 -0.50 -1.84 -8.31
N THR A 140 0.48 -2.58 -7.82
CA THR A 140 1.61 -3.08 -8.61
C THR A 140 1.66 -4.59 -8.54
N ILE A 141 1.79 -5.24 -9.69
CA ILE A 141 2.05 -6.67 -9.76
C ILE A 141 3.56 -6.85 -9.83
N ILE A 142 4.07 -7.67 -8.92
CA ILE A 142 5.49 -7.97 -8.80
C ILE A 142 5.72 -9.41 -9.22
N THR A 143 6.70 -9.64 -10.09
CA THR A 143 7.14 -10.99 -10.48
C THR A 143 8.65 -11.10 -10.33
N GLY A 144 9.13 -12.30 -10.10
CA GLY A 144 10.57 -12.58 -10.00
C GLY A 144 10.84 -14.03 -9.67
N THR A 145 12.12 -14.44 -9.72
CA THR A 145 12.59 -15.76 -9.32
C THR A 145 13.58 -15.58 -8.17
N ASN A 146 13.35 -16.29 -7.07
CA ASN A 146 14.20 -16.21 -5.90
C ASN A 146 15.48 -17.02 -6.09
N THR A 147 16.52 -16.37 -6.57
CA THR A 147 17.85 -16.95 -6.80
C THR A 147 18.93 -16.43 -5.86
N GLY A 148 18.59 -15.44 -5.05
CA GLY A 148 19.45 -14.91 -3.99
C GLY A 148 18.83 -15.05 -2.60
N PHE A 149 19.59 -14.73 -1.57
CA PHE A 149 19.11 -14.74 -0.18
C PHE A 149 18.05 -13.67 0.02
N SER A 150 16.91 -14.08 0.54
CA SER A 150 15.84 -13.19 0.98
C SER A 150 15.81 -13.08 2.51
N LYS A 151 15.05 -12.13 3.04
CA LYS A 151 14.83 -12.04 4.50
C LYS A 151 14.10 -13.26 5.08
N PHE A 152 13.48 -14.09 4.25
CA PHE A 152 12.70 -15.25 4.68
C PHE A 152 13.50 -16.54 4.60
N SER A 153 14.39 -16.67 3.59
CA SER A 153 15.07 -17.93 3.29
C SER A 153 16.34 -17.74 2.43
N PRO A 154 17.20 -18.74 2.38
CA PRO A 154 18.14 -18.93 1.27
C PRO A 154 17.42 -19.00 -0.08
N PRO A 155 18.14 -18.98 -1.21
CA PRO A 155 17.57 -19.14 -2.54
C PRO A 155 16.70 -20.39 -2.66
N THR A 156 15.48 -20.23 -3.11
CA THR A 156 14.53 -21.35 -3.31
C THR A 156 14.40 -21.80 -4.76
N GLY A 157 14.87 -20.99 -5.71
CA GLY A 157 14.69 -21.19 -7.14
C GLY A 157 13.23 -20.99 -7.61
N LYS A 158 12.32 -20.60 -6.72
CA LYS A 158 10.91 -20.46 -7.02
C LYS A 158 10.60 -19.13 -7.70
N SER A 159 9.73 -19.19 -8.71
CA SER A 159 9.13 -18.00 -9.32
C SER A 159 7.92 -17.56 -8.50
N VAL A 160 7.77 -16.25 -8.35
CA VAL A 160 6.69 -15.64 -7.58
C VAL A 160 5.94 -14.60 -8.40
N ARG A 161 4.67 -14.43 -8.07
CA ARG A 161 3.82 -13.36 -8.56
C ARG A 161 2.93 -12.90 -7.41
N LEU A 162 3.12 -11.67 -6.99
CA LEU A 162 2.33 -11.05 -5.93
C LEU A 162 1.92 -9.64 -6.34
N PHE A 163 1.04 -9.05 -5.57
CA PHE A 163 0.74 -7.64 -5.72
C PHE A 163 1.10 -6.87 -4.44
N CYS A 164 1.31 -5.58 -4.60
CA CYS A 164 1.33 -4.63 -3.51
C CYS A 164 0.44 -3.44 -3.83
N ILE A 165 0.04 -2.72 -2.79
CA ILE A 165 -0.57 -1.42 -2.90
C ILE A 165 0.34 -0.45 -2.18
N ALA A 166 0.84 0.55 -2.91
CA ALA A 166 1.67 1.61 -2.36
C ALA A 166 0.94 2.96 -2.46
N ASN A 167 0.91 3.66 -1.35
CA ASN A 167 0.37 5.01 -1.26
C ASN A 167 1.54 5.96 -1.04
N CYS A 168 1.82 6.82 -2.00
CA CYS A 168 2.94 7.74 -1.94
C CYS A 168 2.46 9.18 -1.88
N VAL A 169 3.24 10.02 -1.21
CA VAL A 169 3.09 11.48 -1.27
C VAL A 169 4.36 12.07 -1.84
N ALA A 170 4.23 12.77 -2.97
CA ALA A 170 5.36 13.31 -3.72
C ALA A 170 5.25 14.81 -3.93
N LYS A 171 6.36 15.51 -3.80
CA LYS A 171 6.51 16.93 -4.08
C LYS A 171 7.95 17.24 -4.48
N ASN A 172 8.15 18.18 -5.39
CA ASN A 172 9.47 18.63 -5.79
C ASN A 172 10.41 17.49 -6.21
N ASN A 173 9.90 16.56 -7.01
CA ASN A 173 10.61 15.36 -7.47
C ASN A 173 10.90 14.31 -6.38
N GLU A 174 10.45 14.49 -5.16
CA GLU A 174 10.75 13.59 -4.05
C GLU A 174 9.48 12.95 -3.46
N ILE A 175 9.53 11.66 -3.21
CA ILE A 175 8.60 10.94 -2.35
C ILE A 175 9.10 11.13 -0.91
N TYR A 176 8.31 11.72 -0.05
CA TYR A 176 8.66 11.94 1.36
C TYR A 176 7.86 11.06 2.31
N TYR A 177 6.80 10.44 1.84
CA TYR A 177 6.00 9.48 2.58
C TYR A 177 5.52 8.36 1.66
N GLU A 178 5.59 7.15 2.14
CA GLU A 178 5.02 5.98 1.49
C GLU A 178 4.43 5.03 2.52
N ASN A 179 3.28 4.45 2.20
CA ASN A 179 2.73 3.32 2.92
C ASN A 179 2.48 2.20 1.93
N VAL A 180 3.09 1.05 2.14
CA VAL A 180 3.00 -0.08 1.22
C VAL A 180 2.55 -1.34 1.93
N VAL A 181 1.63 -2.06 1.30
CA VAL A 181 1.12 -3.35 1.78
C VAL A 181 1.39 -4.40 0.71
N TYR A 182 2.08 -5.46 1.10
CA TYR A 182 2.42 -6.59 0.23
C TYR A 182 1.56 -7.82 0.54
N ASP A 183 1.37 -8.69 -0.45
CA ASP A 183 0.88 -10.06 -0.20
C ASP A 183 2.02 -10.96 0.29
N THR A 184 2.58 -10.62 1.45
CA THR A 184 3.73 -11.32 2.04
C THR A 184 3.42 -12.78 2.37
N ALA A 185 2.21 -13.06 2.83
CA ALA A 185 1.80 -14.44 3.11
C ALA A 185 1.71 -15.26 1.80
N GLY A 186 1.24 -14.66 0.71
CA GLY A 186 1.26 -15.26 -0.62
C GLY A 186 2.69 -15.49 -1.14
N LEU A 187 3.60 -14.53 -0.90
CA LEU A 187 5.01 -14.68 -1.23
C LEU A 187 5.64 -15.89 -0.51
N ILE A 188 5.48 -15.98 0.81
CA ILE A 188 6.03 -17.06 1.63
C ILE A 188 5.57 -18.43 1.11
N LYS A 189 4.28 -18.57 0.81
CA LYS A 189 3.72 -19.80 0.24
C LYS A 189 4.29 -20.14 -1.14
N GLN A 190 4.44 -19.15 -2.02
CA GLN A 190 5.02 -19.35 -3.35
C GLN A 190 6.50 -19.73 -3.28
N LEU A 191 7.22 -19.26 -2.28
CA LEU A 191 8.60 -19.69 -2.00
C LEU A 191 8.68 -21.12 -1.47
N GLY A 192 7.54 -21.77 -1.15
CA GLY A 192 7.48 -23.11 -0.59
C GLY A 192 7.84 -23.17 0.90
N LEU A 193 7.71 -22.07 1.62
CA LEU A 193 8.04 -21.97 3.04
C LEU A 193 6.79 -22.20 3.89
N ASP A 194 6.99 -22.73 5.10
CA ASP A 194 5.93 -22.82 6.09
C ASP A 194 5.62 -21.45 6.70
N LEU A 195 4.38 -21.01 6.53
CA LEU A 195 3.94 -19.68 6.97
C LEU A 195 4.04 -19.51 8.49
N ASN A 196 3.75 -20.57 9.26
CA ASN A 196 3.77 -20.50 10.71
C ASN A 196 5.21 -20.44 11.24
N GLU A 197 6.14 -21.18 10.62
CA GLU A 197 7.55 -21.14 11.02
C GLU A 197 8.16 -19.76 10.69
N VAL A 198 7.84 -19.19 9.52
CA VAL A 198 8.27 -17.83 9.18
C VAL A 198 7.67 -16.80 10.15
N ALA A 199 6.38 -16.91 10.47
CA ALA A 199 5.73 -16.02 11.44
C ALA A 199 6.37 -16.12 12.84
N LYS A 200 6.66 -17.35 13.33
CA LYS A 200 7.37 -17.56 14.60
C LYS A 200 8.77 -16.94 14.59
N LYS A 201 9.50 -17.05 13.47
CA LYS A 201 10.82 -16.44 13.33
C LYS A 201 10.73 -14.91 13.42
N ILE A 202 9.86 -14.30 12.62
CA ILE A 202 9.67 -12.85 12.60
C ILE A 202 9.22 -12.34 13.98
N SER A 203 8.32 -13.06 14.67
CA SER A 203 7.85 -12.64 15.99
C SER A 203 8.94 -12.66 17.06
N LYS A 204 9.95 -13.51 16.93
CA LYS A 204 11.12 -13.55 17.84
C LYS A 204 12.10 -12.41 17.55
N GLU A 205 12.28 -12.07 16.29
CA GLU A 205 13.16 -10.97 15.86
C GLU A 205 12.54 -9.60 16.23
N GLY A 206 11.23 -9.56 16.42
CA GLY A 206 10.48 -8.36 16.73
C GLY A 206 10.24 -7.47 15.50
N VAL A 207 9.24 -6.60 15.60
CA VAL A 207 9.02 -5.55 14.60
C VAL A 207 10.01 -4.45 14.88
N VAL A 208 10.98 -4.29 14.01
CA VAL A 208 12.09 -3.35 14.19
C VAL A 208 11.74 -2.02 13.54
N GLY A 209 11.26 -1.09 14.35
CA GLY A 209 11.10 0.30 13.93
C GLY A 209 10.83 1.18 15.13
N PRO A 210 11.39 2.40 15.18
CA PRO A 210 11.23 3.30 16.32
C PRO A 210 9.78 3.75 16.56
N PHE A 211 8.91 3.51 15.60
CA PHE A 211 7.48 3.90 15.62
C PHE A 211 6.54 2.71 15.46
N SER A 212 7.04 1.49 15.54
CA SER A 212 6.16 0.32 15.59
C SER A 212 5.21 0.46 16.75
N PRO A 213 3.89 0.35 16.53
CA PRO A 213 2.94 0.39 17.61
C PRO A 213 3.32 -0.69 18.63
N SER A 214 3.57 -0.28 19.85
CA SER A 214 3.73 -1.24 20.94
C SER A 214 2.36 -1.87 21.19
N PHE A 215 2.15 -3.07 20.67
CA PHE A 215 0.94 -3.86 20.96
C PHE A 215 0.70 -4.03 22.45
N LYS A 216 1.75 -3.92 23.28
CA LYS A 216 1.64 -3.97 24.74
C LYS A 216 0.84 -2.81 25.33
N ASN A 217 0.74 -1.69 24.64
CA ASN A 217 0.02 -0.49 25.08
C ASN A 217 -1.25 -0.21 24.27
N SER A 218 -1.57 -0.99 23.25
CA SER A 218 -2.83 -0.88 22.55
C SER A 218 -3.94 -1.41 23.48
N LYS A 219 -4.62 -0.47 24.15
CA LYS A 219 -5.89 -0.82 24.81
C LYS A 219 -6.86 -1.23 23.71
N PRO A 220 -7.56 -2.37 23.86
CA PRO A 220 -8.66 -2.68 22.96
C PRO A 220 -9.58 -1.47 22.92
N ILE A 221 -9.95 -1.01 21.74
CA ILE A 221 -10.94 0.07 21.59
C ILE A 221 -12.29 -0.53 22.01
N ARG A 222 -12.53 -0.67 23.31
CA ARG A 222 -13.79 -1.19 23.88
C ARG A 222 -14.88 -0.12 23.89
N ASP A 223 -14.48 1.14 23.91
CA ASP A 223 -15.37 2.28 23.79
C ASP A 223 -15.26 2.86 22.38
N ILE A 224 -15.83 2.17 21.42
CA ILE A 224 -16.23 2.81 20.18
C ILE A 224 -17.32 3.79 20.60
N LYS A 225 -16.94 5.01 20.99
CA LYS A 225 -17.89 6.12 21.11
C LYS A 225 -18.64 6.12 19.81
N ARG A 226 -19.95 5.92 19.89
CA ARG A 226 -20.82 5.82 18.74
C ARG A 226 -20.58 7.04 17.85
N LEU A 227 -19.73 6.86 16.84
CA LEU A 227 -19.59 7.87 15.79
C LEU A 227 -21.01 8.12 15.28
N LYS A 228 -21.36 9.40 15.12
CA LYS A 228 -22.64 9.76 14.56
C LYS A 228 -22.69 9.13 13.17
N LEU A 229 -23.47 8.07 13.02
CA LEU A 229 -23.59 7.38 11.74
C LEU A 229 -24.13 8.34 10.71
N ILE A 230 -23.54 8.32 9.56
CA ILE A 230 -24.18 8.75 8.35
C ILE A 230 -25.40 7.86 8.16
N SER A 231 -26.51 8.49 7.78
CA SER A 231 -27.79 7.81 7.69
C SER A 231 -27.68 6.55 6.84
N TYR A 232 -28.11 5.45 7.40
CA TYR A 232 -28.41 4.24 6.67
C TYR A 232 -29.92 4.18 6.41
N PRO A 233 -30.43 3.93 5.22
CA PRO A 233 -29.72 3.49 4.01
C PRO A 233 -28.84 4.58 3.37
N ILE A 234 -27.85 4.12 2.63
CA ILE A 234 -26.90 4.99 1.93
C ILE A 234 -27.68 5.86 0.92
N PRO A 235 -27.45 7.17 0.90
CA PRO A 235 -28.13 8.03 -0.03
C PRO A 235 -27.80 7.65 -1.48
N ASN A 236 -28.80 7.75 -2.37
CA ASN A 236 -28.65 7.45 -3.81
C ASN A 236 -27.54 8.27 -4.50
N LYS A 237 -27.06 9.32 -3.86
CA LYS A 237 -25.94 10.13 -4.31
C LYS A 237 -24.91 10.26 -3.20
N ILE A 238 -23.71 9.75 -3.44
CA ILE A 238 -22.57 9.94 -2.55
C ILE A 238 -22.06 11.35 -2.76
N VAL A 239 -22.22 12.21 -1.76
CA VAL A 239 -21.79 13.60 -1.80
C VAL A 239 -20.35 13.72 -1.25
N ASN A 240 -20.00 12.89 -0.27
CA ASN A 240 -18.70 12.87 0.37
C ASN A 240 -18.17 11.43 0.42
N VAL A 241 -17.17 11.15 -0.41
CA VAL A 241 -16.58 9.81 -0.53
C VAL A 241 -15.89 9.38 0.78
N ARG A 242 -15.23 10.30 1.48
CA ARG A 242 -14.57 10.00 2.76
C ARG A 242 -15.57 9.53 3.80
N GLU A 243 -16.64 10.29 3.96
CA GLU A 243 -17.72 9.94 4.90
C GLU A 243 -18.37 8.60 4.53
N PHE A 244 -18.60 8.37 3.24
CA PHE A 244 -19.14 7.10 2.75
C PHE A 244 -18.23 5.92 3.14
N VAL A 245 -16.94 6.00 2.88
CA VAL A 245 -15.98 4.94 3.20
C VAL A 245 -15.95 4.68 4.70
N HIS A 246 -15.81 5.72 5.54
CA HIS A 246 -15.83 5.57 6.99
C HIS A 246 -17.12 4.93 7.51
N SER A 247 -18.27 5.37 7.00
CA SER A 247 -19.55 4.79 7.38
C SER A 247 -19.70 3.33 6.97
N ALA A 248 -19.24 2.99 5.76
CA ALA A 248 -19.29 1.62 5.26
C ALA A 248 -18.46 0.68 6.17
N TYR A 249 -17.23 1.07 6.48
CA TYR A 249 -16.37 0.28 7.36
C TYR A 249 -16.92 0.21 8.79
N ASP A 250 -17.34 1.34 9.38
CA ASP A 250 -17.93 1.33 10.73
C ASP A 250 -19.18 0.45 10.80
N THR A 251 -20.08 0.57 9.84
CA THR A 251 -21.33 -0.18 9.79
C THR A 251 -21.10 -1.68 9.70
N ILE A 252 -20.24 -2.10 8.76
CA ILE A 252 -20.02 -3.52 8.48
C ILE A 252 -19.08 -4.14 9.52
N TRP A 253 -17.91 -3.52 9.73
CA TRP A 253 -16.85 -4.13 10.53
C TRP A 253 -16.99 -3.88 12.03
N ASN A 254 -17.32 -2.64 12.46
CA ASN A 254 -17.38 -2.30 13.86
C ASN A 254 -18.75 -2.62 14.48
N ARG A 255 -19.83 -2.38 13.73
CA ARG A 255 -21.21 -2.63 14.20
C ARG A 255 -21.77 -3.96 13.78
N ARG A 256 -21.03 -4.75 13.00
CA ARG A 256 -21.42 -6.11 12.55
C ARG A 256 -22.74 -6.13 11.76
N ASN A 257 -23.13 -5.01 11.13
CA ASN A 257 -24.30 -4.98 10.26
C ASN A 257 -23.95 -5.55 8.88
N PHE A 258 -23.90 -6.88 8.79
CA PHE A 258 -23.53 -7.56 7.54
C PHE A 258 -24.60 -7.44 6.44
N ALA A 259 -25.85 -7.11 6.79
CA ALA A 259 -26.88 -6.86 5.80
C ALA A 259 -26.56 -5.62 4.95
N ALA A 260 -25.88 -4.62 5.53
CA ALA A 260 -25.47 -3.43 4.80
C ALA A 260 -24.51 -3.69 3.65
N ILE A 261 -23.87 -4.86 3.60
CA ILE A 261 -23.00 -5.25 2.49
C ILE A 261 -23.76 -5.23 1.17
N ASP A 262 -25.03 -5.67 1.17
CA ASP A 262 -25.85 -5.74 -0.04
C ASP A 262 -26.16 -4.35 -0.63
N ASP A 263 -26.15 -3.31 0.21
CA ASP A 263 -26.42 -1.94 -0.22
C ASP A 263 -25.15 -1.15 -0.57
N ILE A 264 -24.00 -1.59 -0.05
CA ILE A 264 -22.72 -0.87 -0.16
C ILE A 264 -21.88 -1.39 -1.32
N TYR A 265 -21.89 -2.69 -1.56
CA TYR A 265 -21.04 -3.32 -2.56
C TYR A 265 -21.85 -3.79 -3.77
N ALA A 266 -21.21 -3.76 -4.94
CA ALA A 266 -21.79 -4.30 -6.15
C ALA A 266 -21.98 -5.83 -6.04
N ASN A 267 -23.06 -6.35 -6.63
CA ASN A 267 -23.38 -7.78 -6.60
C ASN A 267 -22.29 -8.67 -7.21
N ASP A 268 -21.59 -8.14 -8.20
CA ASP A 268 -20.52 -8.80 -8.95
C ASP A 268 -19.10 -8.41 -8.48
N ILE A 269 -18.98 -7.86 -7.27
CA ILE A 269 -17.71 -7.42 -6.72
C ILE A 269 -16.61 -8.48 -6.89
N GLU A 270 -15.45 -8.04 -7.32
CA GLU A 270 -14.25 -8.84 -7.37
C GLU A 270 -13.34 -8.48 -6.19
N PHE A 271 -12.93 -9.50 -5.45
CA PHE A 271 -12.04 -9.37 -4.31
C PHE A 271 -10.71 -10.05 -4.59
N GLU A 272 -9.63 -9.34 -4.31
CA GLU A 272 -8.29 -9.87 -4.29
C GLU A 272 -7.63 -9.48 -2.97
N GLY A 273 -7.21 -10.46 -2.19
CA GLY A 273 -6.65 -10.28 -0.87
C GLY A 273 -5.39 -11.10 -0.63
N SER A 274 -4.87 -11.04 0.59
CA SER A 274 -3.65 -11.75 0.98
C SER A 274 -3.78 -13.26 0.79
N THR A 275 -2.63 -13.93 0.67
CA THR A 275 -2.51 -15.37 0.35
C THR A 275 -3.03 -15.74 -1.04
N SER A 276 -2.99 -14.78 -1.98
CA SER A 276 -3.51 -14.92 -3.35
C SER A 276 -5.00 -15.29 -3.39
N ARG A 277 -5.74 -14.90 -2.35
CA ARG A 277 -7.18 -15.17 -2.26
C ARG A 277 -7.93 -14.30 -3.26
N LYS A 278 -8.67 -14.96 -4.14
CA LYS A 278 -9.53 -14.30 -5.13
C LYS A 278 -10.92 -14.89 -5.11
N PHE A 279 -11.92 -14.05 -5.16
CA PHE A 279 -13.30 -14.48 -5.38
C PHE A 279 -14.13 -13.36 -6.02
N LYS A 280 -15.29 -13.74 -6.52
CA LYS A 280 -16.27 -12.84 -7.12
C LYS A 280 -17.63 -13.06 -6.48
N GLY A 281 -18.35 -11.97 -6.31
CA GLY A 281 -19.73 -11.95 -5.85
C GLY A 281 -19.90 -11.60 -4.37
N ILE A 282 -20.97 -10.87 -4.12
CA ILE A 282 -21.30 -10.27 -2.82
C ILE A 282 -21.48 -11.30 -1.70
N ASN A 283 -22.04 -12.48 -2.01
CA ASN A 283 -22.22 -13.53 -1.01
C ASN A 283 -20.89 -14.08 -0.49
N LYS A 284 -19.89 -14.22 -1.37
CA LYS A 284 -18.55 -14.64 -0.96
C LYS A 284 -17.84 -13.57 -0.14
N LEU A 285 -18.03 -12.30 -0.49
CA LEU A 285 -17.53 -11.18 0.32
C LEU A 285 -18.14 -11.21 1.72
N LYS A 286 -19.46 -11.40 1.82
CA LYS A 286 -20.17 -11.49 3.10
C LYS A 286 -19.64 -12.64 3.96
N GLN A 287 -19.51 -13.84 3.38
CA GLN A 287 -18.92 -14.99 4.05
C GLN A 287 -17.48 -14.73 4.52
N PHE A 288 -16.67 -14.09 3.69
CA PHE A 288 -15.30 -13.73 4.05
C PHE A 288 -15.26 -12.79 5.26
N ILE A 289 -16.04 -11.71 5.24
CA ILE A 289 -16.08 -10.75 6.35
C ILE A 289 -16.56 -11.42 7.65
N ILE A 290 -17.63 -12.21 7.57
CA ILE A 290 -18.14 -12.96 8.72
C ILE A 290 -17.07 -13.92 9.27
N SER A 291 -16.36 -14.63 8.41
CA SER A 291 -15.30 -15.55 8.83
C SER A 291 -14.13 -14.83 9.51
N MET A 292 -13.76 -13.65 9.03
CA MET A 292 -12.73 -12.81 9.67
C MET A 292 -13.15 -12.39 11.08
N ILE A 293 -14.39 -11.95 11.23
CA ILE A 293 -14.92 -11.56 12.54
C ILE A 293 -15.06 -12.77 13.48
N ALA A 294 -15.40 -13.94 12.94
CA ALA A 294 -15.45 -15.18 13.75
C ALA A 294 -14.05 -15.58 14.26
N CYS A 295 -13.01 -15.37 13.47
CA CYS A 295 -11.63 -15.62 13.90
C CYS A 295 -11.11 -14.55 14.88
N PHE A 296 -11.53 -13.31 14.70
CA PHE A 296 -11.08 -12.15 15.47
C PHE A 296 -12.30 -11.34 15.96
N PRO A 297 -13.01 -11.82 17.00
CA PRO A 297 -14.29 -11.22 17.41
C PRO A 297 -14.17 -9.78 17.93
N ASP A 298 -13.00 -9.39 18.37
CA ASP A 298 -12.65 -8.03 18.82
C ASP A 298 -12.05 -7.13 17.72
N LEU A 299 -11.98 -7.64 16.48
CA LEU A 299 -11.49 -6.86 15.33
C LEU A 299 -12.31 -5.58 15.15
N THR A 300 -11.61 -4.45 15.07
CA THR A 300 -12.14 -3.11 14.73
C THR A 300 -11.27 -2.47 13.65
N LEU A 301 -11.87 -1.62 12.81
CA LEU A 301 -11.21 -0.89 11.73
C LEU A 301 -11.39 0.61 11.93
#